data_57ce791211e4bae8d9dceb7bacd4645b
#
_entry.id   57ce791211e4bae8d9dceb7bacd4645b
#
_cell.length_a   1.000
_cell.length_b   1.000
_cell.length_c   1.000
_cell.angle_alpha   90.00
_cell.angle_beta   90.00
_cell.angle_gamma   90.00
#
_symmetry.space_group_name_H-M   'P 1'
#
loop_
_entity.id
_entity.type
_entity.pdbx_description
1 polymer ?
#
loop_
_entity_poly.entity_id
_entity_poly.type
_entity_poly.pdbx_seq_one_letter_code
_entity_poly.pdbx_strand_id
1 'polypeptide(L)'
;MDCINTLFSVTGQDAHAVFREEQMVTVANAFKDGAASYSGDNSANVWQLVLFLRAGYYVQSNHPSDVGQYGQDLATAIEGGLDAFFANAHSKDVSAGNGDVLGEVVVLSDSANEQGRYLDVYKRVLTGYNGSYDAIPSMLAAVNDVYTPLWRGNWNDAYVKAVTADPSIIDTLDSFARDHLDLLGTDKSYLDSNAGMNVGRYVEHQPLQDKVRPLMKGLLDASKITGPTAPLWVTVASQADSYDKGNCSYYGVCNLADQLTKAALPVTHSCDQTHTIKAQALTAADLDAACASLLNQDAFFHKLVKDNGPIPGQYESTVQIVVFASRNDYQTYAGAIYGVDTNNGGITLVGDPTKPDNQPMSIEYQKDPDDGFPAGIWNLNHEYTHYLDARDDMKGDFNQQTTVPDVWWIEGLAEYVSYGYRGVTDDGAVSEAGKHTYKLSTLFQSTYANSDVTRTYPWGYLAVRYMFEKHPEDIANMLGHFRTGDYAGGYAVYNNDIGTRYDDDFDAWLTACASGACSGKKAR
;
A
#
# COMPACT_ATOMS: atom_id res chain seq x y z
N MET A 1 -4.94 23.14 2.23
CA MET A 1 -4.24 21.89 1.86
C MET A 1 -5.08 21.06 0.91
N ASP A 2 -6.34 20.83 1.22
CA ASP A 2 -7.22 19.99 0.40
C ASP A 2 -7.25 20.36 -1.09
N CYS A 3 -7.24 21.66 -1.41
CA CYS A 3 -7.26 22.13 -2.80
C CYS A 3 -6.03 21.73 -3.64
N ILE A 4 -4.82 21.65 -3.05
CA ILE A 4 -3.61 21.23 -3.79
C ILE A 4 -3.58 19.71 -3.97
N ASN A 5 -4.02 18.95 -2.98
CA ASN A 5 -4.07 17.50 -3.08
C ASN A 5 -5.04 17.02 -4.17
N THR A 6 -6.13 17.75 -4.42
CA THR A 6 -7.06 17.45 -5.53
C THR A 6 -6.41 17.59 -6.91
N LEU A 7 -5.31 18.33 -7.05
CA LEU A 7 -4.60 18.50 -8.32
C LEU A 7 -4.00 17.17 -8.84
N PHE A 8 -3.65 16.24 -7.95
CA PHE A 8 -3.10 14.93 -8.36
C PHE A 8 -4.14 14.01 -9.04
N SER A 9 -5.43 14.33 -8.90
CA SER A 9 -6.54 13.56 -9.51
C SER A 9 -7.22 14.27 -10.69
N VAL A 10 -6.70 15.41 -11.15
CA VAL A 10 -7.27 16.16 -12.29
C VAL A 10 -6.99 15.42 -13.60
N THR A 11 -8.00 15.29 -14.47
CA THR A 11 -7.92 14.58 -15.75
C THR A 11 -8.57 15.37 -16.88
N GLY A 12 -8.37 14.92 -18.14
CA GLY A 12 -9.05 15.48 -19.32
C GLY A 12 -8.69 16.95 -19.59
N GLN A 13 -9.70 17.73 -19.99
CA GLN A 13 -9.51 19.14 -20.35
C GLN A 13 -9.04 20.01 -19.17
N ASP A 14 -9.44 19.68 -17.95
CA ASP A 14 -9.00 20.42 -16.77
C ASP A 14 -7.50 20.18 -16.52
N ALA A 15 -7.01 18.94 -16.66
CA ALA A 15 -5.59 18.64 -16.59
C ALA A 15 -4.79 19.42 -17.66
N HIS A 16 -5.28 19.46 -18.89
CA HIS A 16 -4.66 20.25 -19.94
C HIS A 16 -4.59 21.75 -19.61
N ALA A 17 -5.69 22.31 -19.09
CA ALA A 17 -5.76 23.73 -18.74
C ALA A 17 -4.81 24.09 -17.59
N VAL A 18 -4.73 23.23 -16.57
CA VAL A 18 -3.95 23.48 -15.35
C VAL A 18 -2.46 23.20 -15.55
N PHE A 19 -2.09 22.12 -16.25
CA PHE A 19 -0.72 21.61 -16.32
C PHE A 19 -0.03 21.78 -17.67
N ARG A 20 -0.55 22.64 -18.56
CA ARG A 20 0.18 22.97 -19.81
C ARG A 20 1.57 23.51 -19.50
N GLU A 21 2.54 23.26 -20.35
CA GLU A 21 3.96 23.59 -20.13
C GLU A 21 4.19 25.05 -19.73
N GLU A 22 3.52 26.01 -20.39
CA GLU A 22 3.65 27.44 -20.06
C GLU A 22 3.25 27.77 -18.61
N GLN A 23 2.22 27.10 -18.09
CA GLN A 23 1.80 27.25 -16.70
C GLN A 23 2.82 26.62 -15.75
N MET A 24 3.29 25.43 -16.08
CA MET A 24 4.32 24.74 -15.30
C MET A 24 5.62 25.56 -15.25
N VAL A 25 6.06 26.14 -16.37
CA VAL A 25 7.22 27.06 -16.43
C VAL A 25 7.00 28.29 -15.55
N THR A 26 5.79 28.87 -15.58
CA THR A 26 5.47 30.03 -14.72
C THR A 26 5.61 29.68 -13.25
N VAL A 27 5.05 28.53 -12.82
CA VAL A 27 5.16 28.08 -11.43
C VAL A 27 6.59 27.68 -11.07
N ALA A 28 7.35 27.07 -11.99
CA ALA A 28 8.75 26.73 -11.75
C ALA A 28 9.63 27.98 -11.54
N ASN A 29 9.38 29.06 -12.30
CA ASN A 29 10.04 30.35 -12.08
C ASN A 29 9.65 30.99 -10.74
N ALA A 30 8.36 30.92 -10.35
CA ALA A 30 7.92 31.37 -9.02
C ALA A 30 8.58 30.53 -7.89
N PHE A 31 8.72 29.23 -8.09
CA PHE A 31 9.49 28.36 -7.18
C PHE A 31 10.94 28.82 -7.08
N LYS A 32 11.61 29.10 -8.17
CA LYS A 32 12.99 29.62 -8.17
C LYS A 32 13.13 30.90 -7.35
N ASP A 33 12.21 31.86 -7.55
CA ASP A 33 12.24 33.14 -6.84
C ASP A 33 11.96 32.94 -5.34
N GLY A 34 10.99 32.10 -4.97
CA GLY A 34 10.69 31.71 -3.58
C GLY A 34 11.85 30.96 -2.94
N ALA A 35 12.51 30.06 -3.66
CA ALA A 35 13.66 29.31 -3.18
C ALA A 35 14.88 30.18 -2.92
N ALA A 36 15.11 31.22 -3.72
CA ALA A 36 16.19 32.18 -3.51
C ALA A 36 16.05 32.95 -2.19
N SER A 37 14.84 33.23 -1.76
CA SER A 37 14.50 33.94 -0.52
C SER A 37 14.00 33.03 0.61
N TYR A 38 14.18 31.72 0.48
CA TYR A 38 13.67 30.72 1.43
C TYR A 38 14.29 30.93 2.82
N SER A 39 13.44 30.91 3.85
CA SER A 39 13.78 31.22 5.25
C SER A 39 13.79 30.00 6.19
N GLY A 40 13.71 28.78 5.65
CA GLY A 40 13.69 27.53 6.44
C GLY A 40 12.29 27.11 6.90
N ASP A 41 11.26 27.77 6.38
CA ASP A 41 9.86 27.44 6.62
C ASP A 41 9.01 27.70 5.36
N ASN A 42 7.71 27.44 5.43
CA ASN A 42 6.81 27.64 4.30
C ASN A 42 6.19 29.06 4.21
N SER A 43 6.78 30.07 4.81
CA SER A 43 6.25 31.45 4.79
C SER A 43 6.17 32.06 3.37
N ALA A 44 7.03 31.59 2.45
CA ALA A 44 7.04 31.99 1.04
C ALA A 44 6.19 31.05 0.13
N ASN A 45 5.39 30.16 0.70
CA ASN A 45 4.57 29.17 -0.04
C ASN A 45 5.36 28.26 -1.00
N VAL A 46 6.64 28.04 -0.74
CA VAL A 46 7.52 27.17 -1.58
C VAL A 46 6.95 25.77 -1.70
N TRP A 47 6.41 25.23 -0.60
CA TRP A 47 5.81 23.92 -0.57
C TRP A 47 4.65 23.76 -1.56
N GLN A 48 3.72 24.74 -1.61
CA GLN A 48 2.59 24.70 -2.54
C GLN A 48 3.02 24.78 -4.00
N LEU A 49 4.06 25.57 -4.30
CA LEU A 49 4.62 25.64 -5.66
C LEU A 49 5.22 24.31 -6.08
N VAL A 50 5.95 23.65 -5.18
CA VAL A 50 6.56 22.33 -5.41
C VAL A 50 5.49 21.25 -5.59
N LEU A 51 4.46 21.23 -4.74
CA LEU A 51 3.35 20.28 -4.87
C LEU A 51 2.60 20.45 -6.21
N PHE A 52 2.38 21.68 -6.65
CA PHE A 52 1.79 21.94 -7.96
C PHE A 52 2.63 21.32 -9.10
N LEU A 53 3.95 21.53 -9.06
CA LEU A 53 4.86 20.99 -10.07
C LEU A 53 4.88 19.46 -10.04
N ARG A 54 4.91 18.86 -8.85
CA ARG A 54 4.81 17.41 -8.68
C ARG A 54 3.49 16.85 -9.22
N ALA A 55 2.36 17.52 -8.91
CA ALA A 55 1.07 17.13 -9.44
C ALA A 55 1.05 17.17 -10.98
N GLY A 56 1.64 18.19 -11.60
CA GLY A 56 1.77 18.28 -13.04
C GLY A 56 2.53 17.12 -13.66
N TYR A 57 3.68 16.74 -13.09
CA TYR A 57 4.45 15.57 -13.55
C TYR A 57 3.70 14.25 -13.29
N TYR A 58 3.03 14.12 -12.15
CA TYR A 58 2.25 12.94 -11.81
C TYR A 58 1.10 12.72 -12.79
N VAL A 59 0.31 13.78 -13.04
CA VAL A 59 -0.82 13.72 -13.97
C VAL A 59 -0.33 13.49 -15.40
N GLN A 60 0.75 14.15 -15.82
CA GLN A 60 1.37 13.92 -17.13
C GLN A 60 1.84 12.48 -17.32
N SER A 61 2.42 11.87 -16.29
CA SER A 61 2.88 10.47 -16.34
C SER A 61 1.72 9.47 -16.44
N ASN A 62 0.62 9.72 -15.72
CA ASN A 62 -0.54 8.81 -15.70
C ASN A 62 -1.53 9.08 -16.85
N HIS A 63 -1.62 10.33 -17.30
CA HIS A 63 -2.54 10.80 -18.35
C HIS A 63 -1.82 11.62 -19.42
N PRO A 64 -0.83 11.05 -20.13
CA PRO A 64 0.01 11.79 -21.07
C PRO A 64 -0.77 12.39 -22.24
N SER A 65 -1.91 11.80 -22.62
CA SER A 65 -2.80 12.35 -23.65
C SER A 65 -3.51 13.64 -23.22
N ASP A 66 -3.72 13.83 -21.91
CA ASP A 66 -4.45 14.96 -21.38
C ASP A 66 -3.54 16.20 -21.25
N VAL A 67 -2.30 16.01 -20.83
CA VAL A 67 -1.34 17.09 -20.56
C VAL A 67 -0.42 17.38 -21.74
N GLY A 68 0.04 16.34 -22.45
CA GLY A 68 1.07 16.42 -23.48
C GLY A 68 2.48 16.21 -22.93
N GLN A 69 3.49 16.47 -23.77
CA GLN A 69 4.90 16.33 -23.39
C GLN A 69 5.46 17.68 -22.93
N TYR A 70 6.25 17.64 -21.87
CA TYR A 70 7.01 18.79 -21.40
C TYR A 70 8.34 18.88 -22.15
N GLY A 71 8.77 20.11 -22.45
CA GLY A 71 9.98 20.40 -23.22
C GLY A 71 11.12 20.97 -22.37
N GLN A 72 12.13 21.47 -23.08
CA GLN A 72 13.35 22.00 -22.48
C GLN A 72 13.11 23.26 -21.63
N ASP A 73 12.09 24.05 -21.94
CA ASP A 73 11.79 25.28 -21.20
C ASP A 73 11.39 24.96 -19.77
N LEU A 74 10.55 23.93 -19.57
CA LEU A 74 10.20 23.48 -18.24
C LEU A 74 11.39 22.83 -17.52
N ALA A 75 12.15 21.97 -18.20
CA ALA A 75 13.35 21.35 -17.62
C ALA A 75 14.32 22.42 -17.08
N THR A 76 14.62 23.45 -17.88
CA THR A 76 15.50 24.56 -17.48
C THR A 76 14.96 25.37 -16.31
N ALA A 77 13.64 25.61 -16.27
CA ALA A 77 13.00 26.35 -15.18
C ALA A 77 13.04 25.55 -13.87
N ILE A 78 12.75 24.24 -13.94
CA ILE A 78 12.83 23.32 -12.78
C ILE A 78 14.24 23.21 -12.24
N GLU A 79 15.24 22.97 -13.10
CA GLU A 79 16.66 22.96 -12.68
C GLU A 79 17.03 24.26 -11.94
N GLY A 80 16.62 25.41 -12.49
CA GLY A 80 16.87 26.70 -11.84
C GLY A 80 16.25 26.86 -10.47
N GLY A 81 15.05 26.29 -10.26
CA GLY A 81 14.36 26.27 -8.97
C GLY A 81 15.02 25.32 -7.96
N LEU A 82 15.34 24.10 -8.39
CA LEU A 82 16.05 23.11 -7.57
C LEU A 82 17.43 23.60 -7.15
N ASP A 83 18.21 24.15 -8.09
CA ASP A 83 19.52 24.74 -7.80
C ASP A 83 19.43 25.87 -6.77
N ALA A 84 18.46 26.78 -6.91
CA ALA A 84 18.25 27.88 -5.97
C ALA A 84 17.90 27.37 -4.58
N PHE A 85 17.02 26.38 -4.47
CA PHE A 85 16.62 25.80 -3.18
C PHE A 85 17.78 25.08 -2.50
N PHE A 86 18.45 24.18 -3.20
CA PHE A 86 19.53 23.39 -2.58
C PHE A 86 20.79 24.22 -2.26
N ALA A 87 21.01 25.34 -2.95
CA ALA A 87 22.07 26.31 -2.62
C ALA A 87 21.72 27.20 -1.40
N ASN A 88 20.43 27.40 -1.10
CA ASN A 88 20.00 28.21 0.03
C ASN A 88 20.44 27.55 1.35
N ALA A 89 21.00 28.37 2.27
CA ALA A 89 21.50 27.88 3.56
C ALA A 89 20.41 27.21 4.40
N HIS A 90 19.19 27.76 4.37
CA HIS A 90 18.04 27.27 5.15
C HIS A 90 17.46 25.94 4.62
N SER A 91 17.85 25.47 3.43
CA SER A 91 17.52 24.10 2.98
C SER A 91 18.22 23.01 3.80
N LYS A 92 19.10 23.40 4.73
CA LYS A 92 19.86 22.53 5.63
C LYS A 92 19.37 22.59 7.07
N ASP A 93 18.39 23.44 7.37
CA ASP A 93 17.87 23.61 8.71
C ASP A 93 17.16 22.33 9.19
N VAL A 94 17.42 21.94 10.44
CA VAL A 94 16.74 20.79 11.06
C VAL A 94 15.53 21.33 11.82
N SER A 95 14.40 21.40 11.12
CA SER A 95 13.14 21.93 11.65
C SER A 95 11.94 21.27 10.94
N ALA A 96 10.78 21.33 11.57
CA ALA A 96 9.55 20.80 10.97
C ALA A 96 9.22 21.52 9.65
N GLY A 97 9.30 22.86 9.64
CA GLY A 97 8.98 23.65 8.45
C GLY A 97 9.92 23.38 7.27
N ASN A 98 11.23 23.20 7.53
CA ASN A 98 12.16 22.83 6.46
C ASN A 98 11.99 21.38 6.04
N GLY A 99 11.73 20.45 6.97
CA GLY A 99 11.52 19.04 6.64
C GLY A 99 10.39 18.84 5.63
N ASP A 100 9.24 19.48 5.84
CA ASP A 100 8.09 19.43 4.93
C ASP A 100 8.45 19.92 3.51
N VAL A 101 9.21 21.00 3.39
CA VAL A 101 9.60 21.56 2.09
C VAL A 101 10.72 20.75 1.44
N LEU A 102 11.73 20.36 2.22
CA LEU A 102 12.90 19.62 1.72
C LEU A 102 12.50 18.27 1.11
N GLY A 103 11.63 17.50 1.79
CA GLY A 103 11.14 16.22 1.27
C GLY A 103 10.47 16.38 -0.09
N GLU A 104 9.57 17.35 -0.22
CA GLU A 104 8.87 17.62 -1.47
C GLU A 104 9.80 18.07 -2.60
N VAL A 105 10.81 18.89 -2.31
CA VAL A 105 11.79 19.33 -3.30
C VAL A 105 12.70 18.18 -3.74
N VAL A 106 13.07 17.28 -2.83
CA VAL A 106 13.81 16.06 -3.15
C VAL A 106 12.99 15.19 -4.11
N VAL A 107 11.69 14.97 -3.84
CA VAL A 107 10.83 14.18 -4.73
C VAL A 107 10.54 14.92 -6.05
N LEU A 108 10.52 16.26 -6.07
CA LEU A 108 10.43 17.00 -7.33
C LEU A 108 11.64 16.73 -8.24
N SER A 109 12.84 16.60 -7.68
CA SER A 109 14.03 16.27 -8.47
C SER A 109 13.92 14.89 -9.15
N ASP A 110 13.23 13.93 -8.53
CA ASP A 110 12.85 12.65 -9.14
C ASP A 110 11.79 12.83 -10.24
N SER A 111 10.72 13.56 -9.94
CA SER A 111 9.63 13.81 -10.89
C SER A 111 10.12 14.47 -12.19
N ALA A 112 11.14 15.30 -12.09
CA ALA A 112 11.76 15.99 -13.22
C ALA A 112 12.89 15.18 -13.91
N ASN A 113 13.18 13.94 -13.47
CA ASN A 113 14.30 13.10 -13.94
C ASN A 113 15.70 13.72 -13.73
N GLU A 114 15.85 14.57 -12.71
CA GLU A 114 17.11 15.25 -12.37
C GLU A 114 17.91 14.54 -11.25
N GLN A 115 17.63 13.27 -10.97
CA GLN A 115 18.23 12.50 -9.86
C GLN A 115 19.77 12.53 -9.90
N GLY A 116 20.36 12.41 -11.08
CA GLY A 116 21.81 12.38 -11.25
C GLY A 116 22.51 13.71 -10.92
N ARG A 117 21.80 14.83 -11.03
CA ARG A 117 22.31 16.18 -10.76
C ARG A 117 22.47 16.45 -9.26
N TYR A 118 21.64 15.83 -8.42
CA TYR A 118 21.54 16.16 -7.01
C TYR A 118 22.07 15.07 -6.06
N LEU A 119 22.93 14.17 -6.54
CA LEU A 119 23.57 13.12 -5.73
C LEU A 119 24.24 13.66 -4.46
N ASP A 120 24.89 14.84 -4.54
CA ASP A 120 25.52 15.48 -3.38
C ASP A 120 24.52 15.97 -2.34
N VAL A 121 23.31 16.36 -2.77
CA VAL A 121 22.22 16.72 -1.86
C VAL A 121 21.74 15.48 -1.10
N TYR A 122 21.53 14.37 -1.81
CA TYR A 122 21.09 13.11 -1.20
C TYR A 122 22.12 12.58 -0.20
N LYS A 123 23.41 12.59 -0.56
CA LYS A 123 24.51 12.28 0.37
C LYS A 123 24.47 13.16 1.61
N ARG A 124 24.28 14.47 1.43
CA ARG A 124 24.20 15.43 2.53
C ARG A 124 23.03 15.12 3.48
N VAL A 125 21.85 14.83 2.96
CA VAL A 125 20.66 14.53 3.79
C VAL A 125 20.87 13.26 4.59
N LEU A 126 21.38 12.19 3.97
CA LEU A 126 21.69 10.94 4.62
C LEU A 126 22.77 11.09 5.70
N THR A 127 23.88 11.75 5.40
CA THR A 127 24.97 11.96 6.37
C THR A 127 24.62 12.94 7.48
N GLY A 128 23.60 13.79 7.28
CA GLY A 128 23.11 14.72 8.28
C GLY A 128 22.18 14.09 9.31
N TYR A 129 21.63 12.91 9.00
CA TYR A 129 20.72 12.23 9.92
C TYR A 129 21.39 11.91 11.27
N ASN A 130 20.71 12.18 12.33
CA ASN A 130 21.10 11.81 13.69
C ASN A 130 19.87 11.90 14.64
N GLY A 131 20.01 11.50 15.91
CA GLY A 131 18.90 11.44 16.86
C GLY A 131 18.14 12.76 17.11
N SER A 132 18.64 13.92 16.68
CA SER A 132 17.88 15.17 16.75
C SER A 132 16.69 15.22 15.78
N TYR A 133 16.69 14.37 14.73
CA TYR A 133 15.60 14.25 13.76
C TYR A 133 14.41 13.48 14.32
N ASP A 134 14.63 12.64 15.32
CA ASP A 134 13.60 11.72 15.85
C ASP A 134 12.36 12.43 16.40
N ALA A 135 12.53 13.65 16.91
CA ALA A 135 11.42 14.48 17.39
C ALA A 135 10.73 15.30 16.28
N ILE A 136 11.17 15.17 15.02
CA ILE A 136 10.70 15.97 13.90
C ILE A 136 10.27 15.05 12.75
N PRO A 137 9.00 14.58 12.73
CA PRO A 137 8.52 13.61 11.74
C PRO A 137 8.78 14.02 10.28
N SER A 138 8.68 15.30 9.94
CA SER A 138 8.96 15.79 8.59
C SER A 138 10.44 15.69 8.20
N MET A 139 11.37 15.77 9.16
CA MET A 139 12.79 15.51 8.88
C MET A 139 13.06 14.02 8.65
N LEU A 140 12.40 13.12 9.41
CA LEU A 140 12.45 11.68 9.13
C LEU A 140 11.88 11.36 7.76
N ALA A 141 10.75 11.97 7.40
CA ALA A 141 10.17 11.85 6.07
C ALA A 141 11.14 12.34 4.99
N ALA A 142 11.77 13.51 5.15
CA ALA A 142 12.74 14.05 4.19
C ALA A 142 13.96 13.14 3.99
N VAL A 143 14.44 12.45 5.05
CA VAL A 143 15.48 11.42 4.93
C VAL A 143 14.99 10.23 4.11
N ASN A 144 13.77 9.77 4.37
CA ASN A 144 13.16 8.65 3.62
C ASN A 144 12.89 9.02 2.15
N ASP A 145 12.49 10.25 1.90
CA ASP A 145 12.18 10.76 0.55
C ASP A 145 13.39 10.72 -0.38
N VAL A 146 14.62 10.79 0.17
CA VAL A 146 15.86 10.64 -0.61
C VAL A 146 15.95 9.27 -1.28
N TYR A 147 15.39 8.23 -0.70
CA TYR A 147 15.42 6.89 -1.31
C TYR A 147 14.57 6.80 -2.59
N THR A 148 13.58 7.67 -2.76
CA THR A 148 12.76 7.71 -3.99
C THR A 148 13.60 8.03 -5.24
N PRO A 149 14.32 9.17 -5.34
CA PRO A 149 15.18 9.45 -6.48
C PRO A 149 16.34 8.45 -6.62
N LEU A 150 16.87 7.90 -5.53
CA LEU A 150 17.92 6.89 -5.58
C LEU A 150 17.41 5.57 -6.17
N TRP A 151 16.20 5.14 -5.81
CA TRP A 151 15.58 3.95 -6.35
C TRP A 151 15.16 4.12 -7.81
N ARG A 152 14.38 5.16 -8.10
CA ARG A 152 13.82 5.42 -9.44
C ARG A 152 14.89 5.85 -10.45
N GLY A 153 15.95 6.48 -10.00
CA GLY A 153 17.08 6.84 -10.84
C GLY A 153 17.73 5.65 -11.57
N ASN A 154 17.59 4.42 -11.04
CA ASN A 154 18.12 3.23 -11.71
C ASN A 154 17.46 2.93 -13.08
N TRP A 155 16.34 3.55 -13.42
CA TRP A 155 15.73 3.51 -14.75
C TRP A 155 16.09 4.74 -15.62
N ASN A 156 16.93 5.65 -15.11
CA ASN A 156 17.38 6.83 -15.82
C ASN A 156 18.86 6.67 -16.22
N ASP A 157 19.14 6.55 -17.52
CA ASP A 157 20.50 6.35 -18.03
C ASP A 157 21.48 7.45 -17.61
N ALA A 158 21.02 8.71 -17.50
CA ALA A 158 21.84 9.83 -17.06
C ALA A 158 22.26 9.67 -15.58
N TYR A 159 21.34 9.20 -14.74
CA TYR A 159 21.62 8.89 -13.35
C TYR A 159 22.61 7.73 -13.22
N VAL A 160 22.37 6.61 -13.91
CA VAL A 160 23.24 5.43 -13.88
C VAL A 160 24.66 5.81 -14.33
N LYS A 161 24.77 6.64 -15.37
CA LYS A 161 26.07 7.18 -15.82
C LYS A 161 26.73 8.04 -14.76
N ALA A 162 25.99 8.90 -14.07
CA ALA A 162 26.52 9.76 -13.01
C ALA A 162 27.04 8.92 -11.83
N VAL A 163 26.25 7.93 -11.35
CA VAL A 163 26.66 7.02 -10.26
C VAL A 163 27.84 6.13 -10.68
N THR A 164 27.92 5.72 -11.95
CA THR A 164 29.06 4.94 -12.45
C THR A 164 30.34 5.79 -12.46
N ALA A 165 30.23 7.06 -12.77
CA ALA A 165 31.36 7.98 -12.77
C ALA A 165 31.84 8.37 -11.36
N ASP A 166 30.89 8.54 -10.42
CA ASP A 166 31.17 8.78 -8.99
C ASP A 166 30.24 7.90 -8.13
N PRO A 167 30.70 6.71 -7.71
CA PRO A 167 29.89 5.79 -6.94
C PRO A 167 29.82 6.09 -5.42
N SER A 168 30.23 7.28 -4.98
CA SER A 168 30.30 7.64 -3.56
C SER A 168 28.93 7.66 -2.84
N ILE A 169 27.82 7.80 -3.57
CA ILE A 169 26.48 7.64 -3.01
C ILE A 169 26.26 6.22 -2.48
N ILE A 170 26.84 5.20 -3.12
CA ILE A 170 26.76 3.80 -2.68
C ILE A 170 27.51 3.63 -1.34
N ASP A 171 28.66 4.28 -1.19
CA ASP A 171 29.41 4.27 0.08
C ASP A 171 28.62 4.98 1.19
N THR A 172 27.95 6.08 0.86
CA THR A 172 27.08 6.80 1.83
C THR A 172 25.92 5.93 2.31
N LEU A 173 25.27 5.19 1.41
CA LEU A 173 24.17 4.29 1.73
C LEU A 173 24.65 3.09 2.58
N ASP A 174 25.79 2.48 2.23
CA ASP A 174 26.37 1.39 3.02
C ASP A 174 26.77 1.86 4.42
N SER A 175 27.38 3.06 4.52
CA SER A 175 27.70 3.66 5.82
C SER A 175 26.44 3.93 6.63
N PHE A 176 25.38 4.49 6.03
CA PHE A 176 24.11 4.73 6.73
C PHE A 176 23.55 3.42 7.31
N ALA A 177 23.46 2.37 6.50
CA ALA A 177 22.94 1.07 6.94
C ALA A 177 23.81 0.42 8.05
N ARG A 178 25.12 0.67 8.09
CA ARG A 178 25.99 0.12 9.15
C ARG A 178 25.97 0.94 10.42
N ASP A 179 25.86 2.25 10.29
CA ASP A 179 25.94 3.18 11.42
C ASP A 179 24.61 3.30 12.17
N HIS A 180 23.50 2.85 11.56
CA HIS A 180 22.15 3.00 12.10
C HIS A 180 21.42 1.67 12.32
N LEU A 181 22.14 0.58 12.57
CA LEU A 181 21.55 -0.73 12.91
C LEU A 181 20.64 -0.69 14.15
N ASP A 182 20.79 0.32 15.00
CA ASP A 182 19.95 0.57 16.18
C ASP A 182 18.53 1.01 15.84
N LEU A 183 18.29 1.47 14.61
CA LEU A 183 16.94 1.77 14.12
C LEU A 183 16.14 0.49 13.83
N LEU A 184 16.83 -0.62 13.52
CA LEU A 184 16.18 -1.88 13.18
C LEU A 184 15.45 -2.47 14.41
N GLY A 185 14.24 -2.98 14.19
CA GLY A 185 13.34 -3.43 15.25
C GLY A 185 12.55 -2.31 15.93
N THR A 186 12.70 -1.06 15.47
CA THR A 186 11.89 0.09 15.90
C THR A 186 10.92 0.51 14.79
N ASP A 187 10.06 1.49 15.05
CA ASP A 187 9.18 2.13 14.06
C ASP A 187 9.94 2.87 12.94
N LYS A 188 11.26 3.07 13.11
CA LYS A 188 12.17 3.69 12.13
C LYS A 188 13.01 2.67 11.34
N SER A 189 12.73 1.38 11.47
CA SER A 189 13.45 0.31 10.73
C SER A 189 13.53 0.56 9.23
N TYR A 190 12.51 1.23 8.68
CA TYR A 190 12.43 1.54 7.24
C TYR A 190 13.57 2.46 6.76
N LEU A 191 14.11 3.33 7.60
CA LEU A 191 15.21 4.21 7.21
C LEU A 191 16.49 3.41 6.91
N ASP A 192 16.79 2.44 7.75
CA ASP A 192 17.97 1.58 7.59
C ASP A 192 17.77 0.55 6.47
N SER A 193 16.64 -0.16 6.48
CA SER A 193 16.36 -1.17 5.46
C SER A 193 16.27 -0.59 4.05
N ASN A 194 15.74 0.63 3.88
CA ASN A 194 15.72 1.33 2.61
C ASN A 194 17.13 1.75 2.15
N ALA A 195 18.04 2.07 3.05
CA ALA A 195 19.44 2.29 2.70
C ALA A 195 20.07 1.01 2.13
N GLY A 196 19.91 -0.13 2.82
CA GLY A 196 20.36 -1.44 2.35
C GLY A 196 19.72 -1.86 1.02
N MET A 197 18.42 -1.60 0.84
CA MET A 197 17.71 -1.82 -0.42
C MET A 197 18.37 -1.05 -1.57
N ASN A 198 18.64 0.22 -1.36
CA ASN A 198 19.25 1.06 -2.39
C ASN A 198 20.71 0.65 -2.68
N VAL A 199 21.48 0.21 -1.67
CA VAL A 199 22.81 -0.41 -1.95
C VAL A 199 22.64 -1.59 -2.89
N GLY A 200 21.74 -2.51 -2.57
CA GLY A 200 21.52 -3.72 -3.35
C GLY A 200 21.01 -3.45 -4.77
N ARG A 201 20.22 -2.40 -4.96
CA ARG A 201 19.62 -2.05 -6.25
C ARG A 201 20.65 -1.79 -7.34
N TYR A 202 21.80 -1.23 -7.00
CA TYR A 202 22.88 -0.95 -7.97
C TYR A 202 23.57 -2.21 -8.53
N VAL A 203 23.35 -3.39 -7.96
CA VAL A 203 23.95 -4.65 -8.48
C VAL A 203 23.41 -5.01 -9.88
N GLU A 204 22.26 -4.48 -10.27
CA GLU A 204 21.72 -4.63 -11.63
C GLU A 204 22.68 -4.08 -12.71
N HIS A 205 23.44 -3.03 -12.37
CA HIS A 205 24.34 -2.34 -13.31
C HIS A 205 25.71 -2.99 -13.33
N GLN A 206 26.05 -3.64 -14.44
CA GLN A 206 27.30 -4.38 -14.60
C GLN A 206 28.56 -3.60 -14.18
N PRO A 207 28.75 -2.29 -14.50
CA PRO A 207 29.95 -1.56 -14.07
C PRO A 207 30.06 -1.35 -12.55
N LEU A 208 28.98 -1.51 -11.78
CA LEU A 208 28.93 -1.30 -10.34
C LEU A 208 29.00 -2.62 -9.55
N GLN A 209 28.84 -3.77 -10.20
CA GLN A 209 28.73 -5.08 -9.53
C GLN A 209 29.91 -5.41 -8.62
N ASP A 210 31.14 -5.17 -9.08
CA ASP A 210 32.34 -5.48 -8.30
C ASP A 210 32.45 -4.65 -7.01
N LYS A 211 31.89 -3.44 -7.01
CA LYS A 211 31.78 -2.58 -5.83
C LYS A 211 30.62 -3.02 -4.93
N VAL A 212 29.44 -3.31 -5.51
CA VAL A 212 28.18 -3.51 -4.76
C VAL A 212 28.13 -4.89 -4.10
N ARG A 213 28.57 -5.95 -4.78
CA ARG A 213 28.52 -7.33 -4.25
C ARG A 213 29.14 -7.49 -2.85
N PRO A 214 30.38 -7.01 -2.60
CA PRO A 214 30.97 -7.13 -1.27
C PRO A 214 30.26 -6.27 -0.21
N LEU A 215 29.65 -5.13 -0.58
CA LEU A 215 28.86 -4.32 0.34
C LEU A 215 27.58 -5.04 0.74
N MET A 216 26.82 -5.59 -0.22
CA MET A 216 25.65 -6.42 0.05
C MET A 216 25.99 -7.60 0.96
N LYS A 217 27.07 -8.34 0.64
CA LYS A 217 27.51 -9.46 1.48
C LYS A 217 27.83 -9.00 2.89
N GLY A 218 28.50 -7.87 3.04
CA GLY A 218 28.82 -7.29 4.34
C GLY A 218 27.58 -6.87 5.15
N LEU A 219 26.53 -6.34 4.51
CA LEU A 219 25.26 -6.01 5.16
C LEU A 219 24.51 -7.28 5.60
N LEU A 220 24.50 -8.33 4.77
CA LEU A 220 23.94 -9.64 5.13
C LEU A 220 24.68 -10.26 6.32
N ASP A 221 26.01 -10.15 6.37
CA ASP A 221 26.81 -10.66 7.49
C ASP A 221 26.63 -9.84 8.79
N ALA A 222 26.28 -8.57 8.68
CA ALA A 222 26.00 -7.67 9.81
C ALA A 222 24.57 -7.80 10.35
N SER A 223 23.69 -8.47 9.64
CA SER A 223 22.28 -8.64 9.96
C SER A 223 21.88 -10.13 10.02
N LYS A 224 20.63 -10.42 10.35
CA LYS A 224 20.14 -11.79 10.50
C LYS A 224 18.79 -11.96 9.83
N ILE A 225 18.52 -13.15 9.32
CA ILE A 225 17.25 -13.51 8.69
C ILE A 225 16.03 -13.37 9.62
N THR A 226 16.24 -13.40 10.95
CA THR A 226 15.19 -13.22 11.98
C THR A 226 15.67 -12.26 13.07
N GLY A 227 14.72 -11.74 13.83
CA GLY A 227 14.99 -10.81 14.93
C GLY A 227 15.09 -9.35 14.46
N PRO A 228 15.57 -8.44 15.32
CA PRO A 228 15.50 -6.99 15.06
C PRO A 228 16.13 -6.54 13.74
N THR A 229 17.19 -7.20 13.27
CA THR A 229 17.91 -6.82 12.04
C THR A 229 17.38 -7.51 10.78
N ALA A 230 16.29 -8.26 10.89
CA ALA A 230 15.68 -8.93 9.74
C ALA A 230 15.23 -7.98 8.61
N PRO A 231 14.70 -6.78 8.88
CA PRO A 231 14.33 -5.85 7.80
C PRO A 231 15.49 -5.55 6.84
N LEU A 232 16.69 -5.32 7.37
CA LEU A 232 17.88 -5.11 6.54
C LEU A 232 18.29 -6.40 5.79
N TRP A 233 18.34 -7.53 6.51
CA TRP A 233 18.75 -8.80 5.90
C TRP A 233 17.84 -9.19 4.74
N VAL A 234 16.52 -9.17 4.97
CA VAL A 234 15.51 -9.58 3.97
C VAL A 234 15.55 -8.66 2.76
N THR A 235 15.64 -7.36 2.99
CA THR A 235 15.68 -6.38 1.91
C THR A 235 16.92 -6.57 1.02
N VAL A 236 18.10 -6.71 1.60
CA VAL A 236 19.34 -6.94 0.82
C VAL A 236 19.32 -8.29 0.12
N ALA A 237 18.85 -9.35 0.79
CA ALA A 237 18.68 -10.68 0.20
C ALA A 237 17.72 -10.67 -0.99
N SER A 238 16.62 -9.90 -0.90
CA SER A 238 15.65 -9.72 -2.00
C SER A 238 16.27 -9.01 -3.20
N GLN A 239 17.17 -8.04 -2.99
CA GLN A 239 17.89 -7.41 -4.10
C GLN A 239 18.83 -8.42 -4.80
N ALA A 240 19.52 -9.27 -4.03
CA ALA A 240 20.37 -10.33 -4.60
C ALA A 240 19.54 -11.35 -5.39
N ASP A 241 18.38 -11.78 -4.89
CA ASP A 241 17.50 -12.71 -5.58
C ASP A 241 16.89 -12.11 -6.86
N SER A 242 16.58 -10.81 -6.86
CA SER A 242 15.98 -10.12 -7.99
C SER A 242 16.99 -9.76 -9.09
N TYR A 243 18.16 -9.26 -8.73
CA TYR A 243 19.08 -8.59 -9.67
C TYR A 243 20.43 -9.29 -9.84
N ASP A 244 20.77 -10.26 -8.98
CA ASP A 244 22.03 -11.00 -9.06
C ASP A 244 21.85 -12.49 -8.71
N LYS A 245 20.72 -13.06 -9.11
CA LYS A 245 20.27 -14.42 -8.77
C LYS A 245 21.30 -15.50 -9.08
N GLY A 246 22.08 -15.33 -10.16
CA GLY A 246 23.17 -16.25 -10.54
C GLY A 246 24.27 -16.38 -9.48
N ASN A 247 24.40 -15.39 -8.60
CA ASN A 247 25.37 -15.36 -7.49
C ASN A 247 24.74 -15.61 -6.12
N CYS A 248 23.55 -16.23 -6.07
CA CYS A 248 22.82 -16.48 -4.80
C CYS A 248 23.65 -17.26 -3.78
N SER A 249 24.54 -18.17 -4.22
CA SER A 249 25.43 -18.93 -3.33
C SER A 249 26.52 -18.06 -2.66
N TYR A 250 26.99 -17.02 -3.33
CA TYR A 250 27.92 -16.04 -2.77
C TYR A 250 27.31 -15.31 -1.57
N TYR A 251 26.03 -14.96 -1.69
CA TYR A 251 25.28 -14.27 -0.64
C TYR A 251 24.71 -15.23 0.42
N GLY A 252 24.55 -16.51 0.09
CA GLY A 252 23.90 -17.50 0.95
C GLY A 252 22.36 -17.45 0.88
N VAL A 253 21.77 -16.91 -0.20
CA VAL A 253 20.33 -16.64 -0.31
C VAL A 253 19.63 -17.45 -1.41
N CYS A 254 20.21 -18.58 -1.84
CA CYS A 254 19.55 -19.42 -2.84
C CYS A 254 18.23 -19.99 -2.31
N ASN A 255 17.19 -19.98 -3.14
CA ASN A 255 15.81 -20.33 -2.76
C ASN A 255 15.31 -19.44 -1.59
N LEU A 256 15.43 -18.13 -1.75
CA LEU A 256 15.18 -17.15 -0.68
C LEU A 256 13.79 -17.32 -0.05
N ALA A 257 12.73 -17.47 -0.83
CA ALA A 257 11.37 -17.61 -0.31
C ALA A 257 11.23 -18.82 0.63
N ASP A 258 11.86 -19.96 0.30
CA ASP A 258 11.87 -21.15 1.18
C ASP A 258 12.65 -20.92 2.46
N GLN A 259 13.81 -20.23 2.39
CA GLN A 259 14.59 -19.86 3.57
C GLN A 259 13.79 -18.94 4.49
N LEU A 260 13.15 -17.92 3.94
CA LEU A 260 12.33 -16.98 4.69
C LEU A 260 11.12 -17.66 5.31
N THR A 261 10.39 -18.47 4.53
CA THR A 261 9.24 -19.22 5.04
C THR A 261 9.64 -20.10 6.23
N LYS A 262 10.73 -20.84 6.10
CA LYS A 262 11.22 -21.72 7.18
C LYS A 262 11.67 -20.94 8.42
N ALA A 263 12.27 -19.77 8.23
CA ALA A 263 12.79 -18.95 9.33
C ALA A 263 11.69 -18.14 10.02
N ALA A 264 10.79 -17.52 9.24
CA ALA A 264 9.78 -16.60 9.75
C ALA A 264 8.45 -17.28 10.10
N LEU A 265 8.12 -18.44 9.52
CA LEU A 265 6.83 -19.13 9.71
C LEU A 265 7.06 -20.60 10.17
N PRO A 266 7.69 -20.82 11.34
CA PRO A 266 8.04 -22.16 11.80
C PRO A 266 6.84 -22.98 12.30
N VAL A 267 5.70 -22.33 12.59
CA VAL A 267 4.49 -23.01 13.07
C VAL A 267 3.62 -23.41 11.88
N THR A 268 3.22 -24.67 11.83
CA THR A 268 2.20 -25.16 10.88
C THR A 268 1.17 -25.95 11.67
N HIS A 269 -0.10 -25.60 11.48
CA HIS A 269 -1.23 -26.23 12.17
C HIS A 269 -2.38 -26.44 11.21
N SER A 270 -3.03 -27.61 11.26
CA SER A 270 -4.24 -27.90 10.49
C SER A 270 -5.44 -27.84 11.42
N CYS A 271 -6.37 -26.92 11.14
CA CYS A 271 -7.65 -26.87 11.85
C CYS A 271 -8.54 -28.07 11.48
N ASP A 272 -8.54 -28.40 10.17
CA ASP A 272 -9.21 -29.57 9.61
C ASP A 272 -8.51 -29.99 8.29
N GLN A 273 -9.24 -30.67 7.39
CA GLN A 273 -8.71 -31.12 6.09
C GLN A 273 -8.56 -29.98 5.06
N THR A 274 -9.20 -28.84 5.30
CA THR A 274 -9.33 -27.73 4.34
C THR A 274 -8.66 -26.44 4.82
N HIS A 275 -8.43 -26.29 6.13
CA HIS A 275 -7.87 -25.08 6.72
C HIS A 275 -6.51 -25.35 7.36
N THR A 276 -5.49 -24.66 6.90
CA THR A 276 -4.13 -24.73 7.44
C THR A 276 -3.66 -23.35 7.87
N ILE A 277 -3.06 -23.24 9.04
CA ILE A 277 -2.42 -22.02 9.54
C ILE A 277 -0.90 -22.19 9.48
N LYS A 278 -0.21 -21.24 8.87
CA LYS A 278 1.23 -21.03 9.02
C LYS A 278 1.47 -19.77 9.83
N ALA A 279 2.27 -19.86 10.88
CA ALA A 279 2.45 -18.72 11.76
C ALA A 279 3.89 -18.55 12.24
N GLN A 280 4.21 -17.31 12.60
CA GLN A 280 5.51 -16.97 13.19
C GLN A 280 5.57 -17.33 14.67
N ALA A 281 4.54 -17.01 15.46
CA ALA A 281 4.60 -17.10 16.92
C ALA A 281 3.29 -17.44 17.62
N LEU A 282 2.25 -17.93 16.91
CA LEU A 282 0.99 -18.31 17.55
C LEU A 282 1.19 -19.47 18.54
N THR A 283 0.62 -19.33 19.74
CA THR A 283 0.56 -20.41 20.73
C THR A 283 -0.51 -21.44 20.36
N ALA A 284 -0.51 -22.60 21.04
CA ALA A 284 -1.55 -23.61 20.83
C ALA A 284 -2.97 -23.05 21.11
N ALA A 285 -3.13 -22.22 22.15
CA ALA A 285 -4.39 -21.58 22.46
C ALA A 285 -4.84 -20.56 21.38
N ASP A 286 -3.90 -19.83 20.80
CA ASP A 286 -4.17 -18.90 19.68
C ASP A 286 -4.60 -19.67 18.42
N LEU A 287 -3.94 -20.78 18.13
CA LEU A 287 -4.30 -21.66 17.01
C LEU A 287 -5.70 -22.24 17.17
N ASP A 288 -6.04 -22.74 18.36
CA ASP A 288 -7.37 -23.26 18.66
C ASP A 288 -8.45 -22.17 18.53
N ALA A 289 -8.18 -20.95 19.01
CA ALA A 289 -9.09 -19.82 18.91
C ALA A 289 -9.27 -19.36 17.45
N ALA A 290 -8.20 -19.28 16.67
CA ALA A 290 -8.27 -18.95 15.25
C ALA A 290 -9.05 -20.00 14.45
N CYS A 291 -8.74 -21.29 14.64
CA CYS A 291 -9.46 -22.39 14.01
C CYS A 291 -10.97 -22.38 14.35
N ALA A 292 -11.31 -22.19 15.61
CA ALA A 292 -12.71 -22.12 16.03
C ALA A 292 -13.43 -20.93 15.38
N SER A 293 -12.75 -19.79 15.24
CA SER A 293 -13.31 -18.61 14.58
C SER A 293 -13.59 -18.86 13.10
N LEU A 294 -12.61 -19.36 12.35
CA LEU A 294 -12.74 -19.64 10.91
C LEU A 294 -13.89 -20.62 10.65
N LEU A 295 -13.88 -21.79 11.29
CA LEU A 295 -14.89 -22.84 11.08
C LEU A 295 -16.31 -22.41 11.48
N ASN A 296 -16.45 -21.54 12.47
CA ASN A 296 -17.77 -21.01 12.84
C ASN A 296 -18.23 -19.89 11.91
N GLN A 297 -17.30 -19.16 11.30
CA GLN A 297 -17.62 -18.10 10.33
C GLN A 297 -18.23 -18.65 9.04
N ASP A 298 -17.83 -19.84 8.59
CA ASP A 298 -18.44 -20.52 7.43
C ASP A 298 -19.97 -20.58 7.56
N ALA A 299 -20.46 -21.13 8.68
CA ALA A 299 -21.89 -21.25 8.90
C ALA A 299 -22.61 -19.89 8.97
N PHE A 300 -21.95 -18.86 9.49
CA PHE A 300 -22.47 -17.51 9.53
C PHE A 300 -22.56 -16.91 8.12
N PHE A 301 -21.50 -17.06 7.31
CA PHE A 301 -21.45 -16.59 5.94
C PHE A 301 -22.50 -17.23 5.05
N HIS A 302 -22.56 -18.57 4.99
CA HIS A 302 -23.56 -19.32 4.22
C HIS A 302 -25.01 -18.94 4.58
N LYS A 303 -25.28 -18.73 5.87
CA LYS A 303 -26.62 -18.27 6.32
C LYS A 303 -26.95 -16.87 5.79
N LEU A 304 -25.94 -15.99 5.69
CA LEU A 304 -26.09 -14.61 5.24
C LEU A 304 -26.34 -14.53 3.73
N VAL A 305 -25.42 -15.08 2.94
CA VAL A 305 -25.45 -14.98 1.46
C VAL A 305 -26.37 -16.00 0.81
N LYS A 306 -26.75 -17.06 1.53
CA LYS A 306 -27.67 -18.12 1.07
C LYS A 306 -27.17 -18.76 -0.23
N ASP A 307 -25.88 -19.08 -0.29
CA ASP A 307 -25.27 -19.80 -1.40
C ASP A 307 -25.68 -21.28 -1.43
N ASN A 308 -25.20 -22.01 -2.41
CA ASN A 308 -25.38 -23.46 -2.55
C ASN A 308 -24.05 -24.22 -2.32
N GLY A 309 -23.10 -23.60 -1.59
CA GLY A 309 -21.74 -24.09 -1.43
C GLY A 309 -20.83 -23.70 -2.59
N PRO A 310 -19.62 -24.26 -2.62
CA PRO A 310 -18.56 -23.85 -3.55
C PRO A 310 -18.98 -23.82 -5.02
N ILE A 311 -18.53 -22.81 -5.73
CA ILE A 311 -18.77 -22.67 -7.17
C ILE A 311 -18.18 -23.88 -7.91
N PRO A 312 -19.00 -24.63 -8.68
CA PRO A 312 -18.51 -25.83 -9.35
C PRO A 312 -17.40 -25.55 -10.37
N GLY A 313 -16.37 -26.42 -10.34
CA GLY A 313 -15.27 -26.36 -11.32
C GLY A 313 -14.16 -25.39 -10.95
N GLN A 314 -14.18 -24.83 -9.74
CA GLN A 314 -13.10 -24.05 -9.15
C GLN A 314 -12.30 -24.85 -8.12
N TYR A 315 -10.99 -24.62 -8.07
CA TYR A 315 -10.05 -25.29 -7.15
C TYR A 315 -9.73 -24.35 -6.00
N GLU A 316 -10.69 -24.20 -5.07
CA GLU A 316 -10.64 -23.32 -3.90
C GLU A 316 -11.10 -24.03 -2.62
N SER A 317 -10.96 -25.36 -2.60
CA SER A 317 -11.46 -26.18 -1.48
C SER A 317 -10.60 -26.09 -0.22
N THR A 318 -9.40 -25.55 -0.32
CA THR A 318 -8.46 -25.39 0.80
C THR A 318 -8.02 -23.93 0.92
N VAL A 319 -7.75 -23.50 2.14
CA VAL A 319 -7.20 -22.17 2.41
C VAL A 319 -6.02 -22.26 3.37
N GLN A 320 -5.02 -21.44 3.14
CA GLN A 320 -3.89 -21.25 4.05
C GLN A 320 -3.97 -19.86 4.69
N ILE A 321 -4.00 -19.83 6.01
CA ILE A 321 -3.91 -18.59 6.78
C ILE A 321 -2.44 -18.42 7.19
N VAL A 322 -1.86 -17.26 6.85
CA VAL A 322 -0.47 -16.92 7.16
C VAL A 322 -0.46 -15.78 8.16
N VAL A 323 0.18 -16.00 9.33
CA VAL A 323 0.13 -15.02 10.42
C VAL A 323 1.54 -14.64 10.87
N PHE A 324 1.93 -13.40 10.62
CA PHE A 324 3.17 -12.83 11.16
C PHE A 324 2.96 -12.31 12.59
N ALA A 325 4.04 -12.24 13.38
CA ALA A 325 3.95 -11.87 14.80
C ALA A 325 3.66 -10.38 15.02
N SER A 326 3.89 -9.53 14.01
CA SER A 326 3.65 -8.10 14.07
C SER A 326 3.47 -7.50 12.69
N ARG A 327 2.98 -6.25 12.62
CA ARG A 327 2.95 -5.49 11.37
C ARG A 327 4.35 -5.31 10.77
N ASN A 328 5.36 -5.09 11.59
CA ASN A 328 6.73 -4.95 11.13
C ASN A 328 7.26 -6.25 10.50
N ASP A 329 6.95 -7.41 11.10
CA ASP A 329 7.30 -8.71 10.52
C ASP A 329 6.53 -8.97 9.21
N TYR A 330 5.24 -8.64 9.17
CA TYR A 330 4.46 -8.70 7.93
C TYR A 330 5.10 -7.87 6.81
N GLN A 331 5.46 -6.61 7.09
CA GLN A 331 6.13 -5.73 6.13
C GLN A 331 7.53 -6.24 5.74
N THR A 332 8.22 -6.90 6.67
CA THR A 332 9.56 -7.46 6.42
C THR A 332 9.51 -8.68 5.49
N TYR A 333 8.59 -9.61 5.71
CA TYR A 333 8.66 -10.93 5.10
C TYR A 333 7.62 -11.18 4.00
N ALA A 334 6.40 -10.64 4.12
CA ALA A 334 5.30 -11.06 3.26
C ALA A 334 5.55 -10.73 1.78
N GLY A 335 6.11 -9.56 1.49
CA GLY A 335 6.50 -9.19 0.12
C GLY A 335 7.57 -10.11 -0.47
N ALA A 336 8.58 -10.46 0.33
CA ALA A 336 9.70 -11.30 -0.12
C ALA A 336 9.31 -12.79 -0.28
N ILE A 337 8.34 -13.29 0.50
CA ILE A 337 7.88 -14.67 0.43
C ILE A 337 6.79 -14.85 -0.63
N TYR A 338 5.80 -13.96 -0.66
CA TYR A 338 4.56 -14.12 -1.42
C TYR A 338 4.40 -13.13 -2.57
N GLY A 339 5.28 -12.14 -2.73
CA GLY A 339 5.20 -11.13 -3.79
C GLY A 339 4.06 -10.13 -3.63
N VAL A 340 3.60 -9.88 -2.39
CA VAL A 340 2.47 -9.01 -2.09
C VAL A 340 2.91 -7.62 -1.66
N ASP A 341 2.03 -6.61 -1.87
CA ASP A 341 2.16 -5.31 -1.24
C ASP A 341 1.82 -5.42 0.25
N THR A 342 2.55 -4.73 1.08
CA THR A 342 2.43 -4.76 2.54
C THR A 342 1.99 -3.43 3.15
N ASN A 343 1.51 -2.48 2.32
CA ASN A 343 0.95 -1.20 2.77
C ASN A 343 -0.53 -1.29 3.19
N ASN A 344 -1.00 -2.48 3.56
CA ASN A 344 -2.38 -2.80 3.91
C ASN A 344 -2.49 -3.41 5.32
N GLY A 345 -3.69 -3.78 5.72
CA GLY A 345 -3.98 -4.44 7.00
C GLY A 345 -3.94 -5.96 6.96
N GLY A 346 -3.80 -6.54 5.79
CA GLY A 346 -3.82 -7.95 5.44
C GLY A 346 -4.11 -8.06 3.95
N ILE A 347 -4.04 -9.25 3.39
CA ILE A 347 -4.37 -9.49 1.98
C ILE A 347 -4.82 -10.93 1.76
N THR A 348 -5.88 -11.11 0.99
CA THR A 348 -6.32 -12.42 0.52
C THR A 348 -5.97 -12.62 -0.95
N LEU A 349 -5.30 -13.71 -1.24
CA LEU A 349 -4.95 -14.16 -2.57
C LEU A 349 -5.83 -15.36 -2.93
N VAL A 350 -6.77 -15.18 -3.84
CA VAL A 350 -7.63 -16.28 -4.33
C VAL A 350 -6.90 -17.16 -5.35
N GLY A 351 -5.85 -16.64 -5.97
CA GLY A 351 -5.03 -17.36 -6.96
C GLY A 351 -5.72 -17.50 -8.30
N ASP A 352 -5.43 -18.62 -8.98
CA ASP A 352 -6.08 -19.02 -10.22
C ASP A 352 -6.98 -20.24 -9.97
N PRO A 353 -8.30 -20.03 -9.79
CA PRO A 353 -9.22 -21.10 -9.43
C PRO A 353 -9.41 -22.17 -10.50
N THR A 354 -8.86 -21.97 -11.70
CA THR A 354 -8.87 -22.98 -12.79
C THR A 354 -7.76 -24.02 -12.65
N LYS A 355 -6.78 -23.80 -11.76
CA LYS A 355 -5.62 -24.67 -11.57
C LYS A 355 -5.84 -25.68 -10.46
N PRO A 356 -5.59 -26.98 -10.68
CA PRO A 356 -5.76 -28.02 -9.66
C PRO A 356 -4.88 -27.85 -8.41
N ASP A 357 -3.77 -27.15 -8.55
CA ASP A 357 -2.80 -26.84 -7.49
C ASP A 357 -3.00 -25.45 -6.89
N ASN A 358 -4.12 -24.79 -7.17
CA ASN A 358 -4.45 -23.50 -6.59
C ASN A 358 -4.52 -23.60 -5.06
N GLN A 359 -3.89 -22.64 -4.39
CA GLN A 359 -3.89 -22.53 -2.93
C GLN A 359 -4.26 -21.10 -2.54
N PRO A 360 -5.55 -20.82 -2.33
CA PRO A 360 -5.97 -19.57 -1.70
C PRO A 360 -5.29 -19.36 -0.36
N MET A 361 -4.93 -18.12 -0.06
CA MET A 361 -4.33 -17.78 1.23
C MET A 361 -4.71 -16.38 1.69
N SER A 362 -4.89 -16.24 3.00
CA SER A 362 -5.02 -14.95 3.68
C SER A 362 -3.73 -14.70 4.46
N ILE A 363 -3.14 -13.53 4.30
CA ILE A 363 -1.84 -13.18 4.87
C ILE A 363 -2.02 -11.98 5.80
N GLU A 364 -1.75 -12.16 7.08
CA GLU A 364 -2.13 -11.28 8.15
C GLU A 364 -1.01 -11.16 9.20
N TYR A 365 -1.26 -10.39 10.24
CA TYR A 365 -0.32 -10.26 11.37
C TYR A 365 -1.07 -10.09 12.70
N GLN A 366 -0.38 -10.43 13.79
CA GLN A 366 -0.88 -10.14 15.13
C GLN A 366 -0.75 -8.65 15.44
N LYS A 367 -1.79 -8.11 16.07
CA LYS A 367 -1.87 -6.76 16.59
C LYS A 367 -2.34 -6.82 18.04
N ASP A 368 -2.62 -5.67 18.63
CA ASP A 368 -3.06 -5.60 20.01
C ASP A 368 -4.31 -6.48 20.24
N PRO A 369 -4.31 -7.36 21.27
CA PRO A 369 -5.46 -8.20 21.60
C PRO A 369 -6.76 -7.45 21.86
N ASP A 370 -6.70 -6.18 22.25
CA ASP A 370 -7.87 -5.35 22.53
C ASP A 370 -8.67 -4.94 21.28
N ASP A 371 -8.15 -5.19 20.08
CA ASP A 371 -8.86 -4.96 18.82
C ASP A 371 -10.04 -5.95 18.58
N GLY A 372 -10.23 -6.93 19.47
CA GLY A 372 -11.36 -7.85 19.46
C GLY A 372 -11.31 -8.92 18.36
N PHE A 373 -10.16 -9.13 17.72
CA PHE A 373 -9.95 -10.23 16.80
C PHE A 373 -9.46 -11.49 17.53
N PRO A 374 -9.89 -12.70 17.09
CA PRO A 374 -9.41 -13.95 17.65
C PRO A 374 -7.88 -14.05 17.62
N ALA A 375 -7.27 -14.45 18.73
CA ALA A 375 -5.81 -14.56 18.89
C ALA A 375 -5.03 -13.26 18.58
N GLY A 376 -5.68 -12.10 18.56
CA GLY A 376 -5.07 -10.83 18.16
C GLY A 376 -4.65 -10.78 16.68
N ILE A 377 -5.18 -11.68 15.84
CA ILE A 377 -4.90 -11.70 14.40
C ILE A 377 -5.72 -10.60 13.74
N TRP A 378 -5.04 -9.53 13.34
CA TRP A 378 -5.68 -8.37 12.73
C TRP A 378 -6.34 -8.73 11.40
N ASN A 379 -7.59 -8.31 11.23
CA ASN A 379 -8.41 -8.57 10.06
C ASN A 379 -8.77 -10.03 9.76
N LEU A 380 -8.48 -11.01 10.65
CA LEU A 380 -8.73 -12.44 10.38
C LEU A 380 -10.11 -12.71 9.75
N ASN A 381 -11.17 -12.14 10.32
CA ASN A 381 -12.53 -12.40 9.84
C ASN A 381 -12.90 -11.60 8.58
N HIS A 382 -12.19 -10.52 8.30
CA HIS A 382 -12.30 -9.74 7.07
C HIS A 382 -11.64 -10.49 5.91
N GLU A 383 -10.37 -10.84 6.05
CA GLU A 383 -9.60 -11.55 5.01
C GLU A 383 -10.20 -12.92 4.70
N TYR A 384 -10.64 -13.63 5.73
CA TYR A 384 -11.31 -14.91 5.53
C TYR A 384 -12.65 -14.77 4.79
N THR A 385 -13.34 -13.64 4.92
CA THR A 385 -14.57 -13.36 4.15
C THR A 385 -14.25 -13.25 2.65
N HIS A 386 -13.14 -12.63 2.25
CA HIS A 386 -12.75 -12.59 0.84
C HIS A 386 -12.56 -14.00 0.25
N TYR A 387 -11.97 -14.92 1.03
CA TYR A 387 -11.86 -16.32 0.60
C TYR A 387 -13.24 -16.97 0.43
N LEU A 388 -14.15 -16.78 1.38
CA LEU A 388 -15.50 -17.35 1.31
C LEU A 388 -16.29 -16.77 0.13
N ASP A 389 -16.23 -15.46 -0.08
CA ASP A 389 -16.91 -14.77 -1.18
C ASP A 389 -16.39 -15.25 -2.54
N ALA A 390 -15.06 -15.34 -2.71
CA ALA A 390 -14.46 -15.87 -3.93
C ALA A 390 -14.87 -17.32 -4.20
N ARG A 391 -14.85 -18.17 -3.17
CA ARG A 391 -15.18 -19.60 -3.27
C ARG A 391 -16.63 -19.86 -3.57
N ASP A 392 -17.55 -19.12 -2.98
CA ASP A 392 -18.99 -19.45 -2.95
C ASP A 392 -19.85 -18.49 -3.79
N ASP A 393 -19.40 -17.25 -4.02
CA ASP A 393 -20.21 -16.20 -4.64
C ASP A 393 -19.60 -15.54 -5.89
N MET A 394 -18.26 -15.42 -6.00
CA MET A 394 -17.61 -14.67 -7.06
C MET A 394 -16.74 -15.56 -7.96
N LYS A 395 -17.29 -16.03 -9.06
CA LYS A 395 -16.62 -16.98 -9.97
C LYS A 395 -15.43 -16.35 -10.71
N GLY A 396 -14.28 -17.03 -10.67
CA GLY A 396 -13.08 -16.67 -11.42
C GLY A 396 -11.99 -16.06 -10.54
N ASP A 397 -10.89 -15.65 -11.16
CA ASP A 397 -9.81 -14.95 -10.46
C ASP A 397 -10.18 -13.49 -10.13
N PHE A 398 -9.35 -12.85 -9.32
CA PHE A 398 -9.59 -11.47 -8.88
C PHE A 398 -9.73 -10.46 -10.03
N ASN A 399 -9.00 -10.65 -11.15
CA ASN A 399 -9.13 -9.77 -12.31
C ASN A 399 -10.50 -9.94 -12.99
N GLN A 400 -11.05 -11.16 -13.01
CA GLN A 400 -12.38 -11.43 -13.54
C GLN A 400 -13.46 -10.87 -12.61
N GLN A 401 -13.27 -11.01 -11.30
CA GLN A 401 -14.18 -10.49 -10.27
C GLN A 401 -14.30 -8.97 -10.33
N THR A 402 -13.22 -8.24 -10.58
CA THR A 402 -13.17 -6.77 -10.59
C THR A 402 -13.36 -6.13 -11.97
N THR A 403 -14.04 -6.82 -12.90
CA THR A 403 -14.33 -6.26 -14.25
C THR A 403 -15.42 -5.21 -14.28
N VAL A 404 -16.17 -5.08 -13.20
CA VAL A 404 -17.24 -4.09 -12.99
C VAL A 404 -16.99 -3.31 -11.69
N PRO A 405 -17.64 -2.16 -11.45
CA PRO A 405 -17.54 -1.45 -10.18
C PRO A 405 -18.25 -2.22 -9.06
N ASP A 406 -17.52 -3.03 -8.32
CA ASP A 406 -18.04 -3.91 -7.26
C ASP A 406 -17.25 -3.87 -5.94
N VAL A 407 -16.32 -2.94 -5.80
CA VAL A 407 -15.54 -2.77 -4.56
C VAL A 407 -16.44 -2.49 -3.35
N TRP A 408 -17.58 -1.83 -3.55
CA TRP A 408 -18.59 -1.66 -2.49
C TRP A 408 -19.08 -3.00 -1.93
N TRP A 409 -19.14 -4.05 -2.78
CA TRP A 409 -19.50 -5.41 -2.37
C TRP A 409 -18.31 -6.13 -1.76
N ILE A 410 -17.21 -6.25 -2.49
CA ILE A 410 -16.02 -7.02 -2.08
C ILE A 410 -15.56 -6.59 -0.69
N GLU A 411 -15.26 -5.32 -0.50
CA GLU A 411 -14.75 -4.81 0.78
C GLU A 411 -15.87 -4.58 1.80
N GLY A 412 -17.02 -4.10 1.33
CA GLY A 412 -18.17 -3.88 2.21
C GLY A 412 -18.73 -5.17 2.80
N LEU A 413 -18.73 -6.28 2.06
CA LEU A 413 -19.12 -7.59 2.59
C LEU A 413 -18.13 -8.09 3.62
N ALA A 414 -16.84 -7.97 3.34
CA ALA A 414 -15.79 -8.39 4.27
C ALA A 414 -15.88 -7.64 5.60
N GLU A 415 -16.09 -6.31 5.56
CA GLU A 415 -16.37 -5.51 6.76
C GLU A 415 -17.67 -5.95 7.45
N TYR A 416 -18.78 -6.06 6.72
CA TYR A 416 -20.08 -6.40 7.30
C TYR A 416 -20.09 -7.78 7.97
N VAL A 417 -19.50 -8.78 7.32
CA VAL A 417 -19.35 -10.12 7.89
C VAL A 417 -18.41 -10.10 9.10
N SER A 418 -17.25 -9.47 9.01
CA SER A 418 -16.28 -9.40 10.09
C SER A 418 -16.88 -8.78 11.37
N TYR A 419 -17.48 -7.60 11.27
CA TYR A 419 -18.12 -6.95 12.41
C TYR A 419 -19.36 -7.71 12.91
N GLY A 420 -20.20 -8.16 12.00
CA GLY A 420 -21.42 -8.90 12.34
C GLY A 420 -21.14 -10.24 13.01
N TYR A 421 -20.19 -11.00 12.52
CA TYR A 421 -19.77 -12.29 13.09
C TYR A 421 -19.16 -12.12 14.49
N ARG A 422 -18.26 -11.16 14.66
CA ARG A 422 -17.66 -10.85 15.97
C ARG A 422 -18.65 -10.20 16.94
N GLY A 423 -19.79 -9.70 16.46
CA GLY A 423 -20.81 -9.04 17.27
C GLY A 423 -20.38 -7.69 17.82
N VAL A 424 -19.48 -6.99 17.13
CA VAL A 424 -18.98 -5.64 17.48
C VAL A 424 -19.57 -4.58 16.55
N THR A 425 -19.59 -3.33 17.01
CA THR A 425 -20.03 -2.20 16.20
C THR A 425 -18.86 -1.67 15.38
N ASP A 426 -19.10 -1.37 14.12
CA ASP A 426 -18.20 -0.51 13.34
C ASP A 426 -18.47 0.96 13.67
N ASP A 427 -17.75 1.49 14.65
CA ASP A 427 -17.91 2.88 15.08
C ASP A 427 -17.46 3.88 13.99
N GLY A 428 -16.53 3.49 13.13
CA GLY A 428 -16.10 4.26 11.96
C GLY A 428 -17.25 4.43 10.98
N ALA A 429 -17.90 3.33 10.59
CA ALA A 429 -19.04 3.37 9.69
C ALA A 429 -20.23 4.12 10.30
N VAL A 430 -20.52 3.93 11.60
CA VAL A 430 -21.59 4.68 12.29
C VAL A 430 -21.31 6.19 12.28
N SER A 431 -20.04 6.60 12.47
CA SER A 431 -19.62 8.01 12.38
C SER A 431 -19.79 8.55 10.95
N GLU A 432 -19.42 7.77 9.93
CA GLU A 432 -19.57 8.17 8.52
C GLU A 432 -21.05 8.28 8.11
N ALA A 433 -21.94 7.41 8.63
CA ALA A 433 -23.37 7.48 8.37
C ALA A 433 -23.96 8.85 8.73
N GLY A 434 -23.49 9.47 9.82
CA GLY A 434 -23.92 10.80 10.24
C GLY A 434 -23.50 11.95 9.34
N LYS A 435 -22.57 11.71 8.40
CA LYS A 435 -22.06 12.74 7.46
C LYS A 435 -22.84 12.83 6.15
N HIS A 436 -23.60 11.80 5.79
CA HIS A 436 -24.40 11.73 4.55
C HIS A 436 -23.59 12.06 3.28
N THR A 437 -22.32 11.63 3.21
CA THR A 437 -21.36 12.02 2.15
C THR A 437 -21.74 11.41 0.81
N TYR A 438 -22.14 10.13 0.78
CA TYR A 438 -22.43 9.40 -0.45
C TYR A 438 -23.87 8.90 -0.52
N LYS A 439 -24.42 8.93 -1.74
CA LYS A 439 -25.64 8.21 -2.10
C LYS A 439 -25.32 6.74 -2.37
N LEU A 440 -26.31 5.86 -2.20
CA LEU A 440 -26.14 4.43 -2.50
C LEU A 440 -25.71 4.20 -3.97
N SER A 441 -26.38 4.90 -4.89
CA SER A 441 -26.03 4.84 -6.32
C SER A 441 -24.60 5.26 -6.64
N THR A 442 -24.01 6.16 -5.84
CA THR A 442 -22.61 6.55 -5.96
C THR A 442 -21.67 5.44 -5.46
N LEU A 443 -22.04 4.78 -4.36
CA LEU A 443 -21.27 3.65 -3.80
C LEU A 443 -21.24 2.46 -4.77
N PHE A 444 -22.32 2.20 -5.48
CA PHE A 444 -22.39 1.17 -6.52
C PHE A 444 -21.41 1.37 -7.69
N GLN A 445 -20.78 2.54 -7.79
CA GLN A 445 -19.74 2.84 -8.78
C GLN A 445 -18.32 2.77 -8.20
N SER A 446 -18.15 2.19 -7.02
CA SER A 446 -16.84 2.12 -6.36
C SER A 446 -15.92 1.09 -7.03
N THR A 447 -14.72 1.56 -7.35
CA THR A 447 -13.58 0.75 -7.82
C THR A 447 -12.38 1.09 -6.95
N TYR A 448 -11.35 0.26 -6.94
CA TYR A 448 -10.09 0.58 -6.23
C TYR A 448 -9.42 1.86 -6.77
N ALA A 449 -9.65 2.20 -8.04
CA ALA A 449 -9.07 3.40 -8.65
C ALA A 449 -9.79 4.71 -8.27
N ASN A 450 -11.09 4.65 -7.90
CA ASN A 450 -11.90 5.84 -7.63
C ASN A 450 -12.38 5.97 -6.18
N SER A 451 -11.86 5.12 -5.28
CA SER A 451 -12.28 5.08 -3.88
C SER A 451 -11.08 5.26 -2.96
N ASP A 452 -11.23 6.10 -1.95
CA ASP A 452 -10.32 6.17 -0.82
C ASP A 452 -10.69 5.15 0.27
N VAL A 453 -9.87 5.06 1.32
CA VAL A 453 -10.07 4.14 2.45
C VAL A 453 -11.46 4.32 3.09
N THR A 454 -11.94 5.56 3.22
CA THR A 454 -13.23 5.85 3.85
C THR A 454 -14.39 5.37 2.98
N ARG A 455 -14.34 5.64 1.67
CA ARG A 455 -15.36 5.17 0.73
C ARG A 455 -15.35 3.66 0.57
N THR A 456 -14.17 3.05 0.60
CA THR A 456 -14.00 1.60 0.43
C THR A 456 -14.57 0.81 1.61
N TYR A 457 -14.10 1.07 2.83
CA TYR A 457 -14.43 0.25 4.00
C TYR A 457 -15.68 0.74 4.75
N PRO A 458 -15.70 1.89 5.46
CA PRO A 458 -16.88 2.33 6.19
C PRO A 458 -18.13 2.47 5.31
N TRP A 459 -17.99 3.09 4.13
CA TRP A 459 -19.13 3.30 3.25
C TRP A 459 -19.52 2.03 2.49
N GLY A 460 -18.57 1.13 2.17
CA GLY A 460 -18.87 -0.22 1.69
C GLY A 460 -19.68 -1.02 2.68
N TYR A 461 -19.25 -1.03 3.97
CA TYR A 461 -20.00 -1.64 5.06
C TYR A 461 -21.46 -1.12 5.13
N LEU A 462 -21.66 0.21 5.09
CA LEU A 462 -22.99 0.82 5.16
C LEU A 462 -23.87 0.40 3.98
N ALA A 463 -23.33 0.38 2.77
CA ALA A 463 -24.05 -0.03 1.58
C ALA A 463 -24.48 -1.50 1.67
N VAL A 464 -23.56 -2.41 1.99
CA VAL A 464 -23.83 -3.85 2.11
C VAL A 464 -24.84 -4.11 3.23
N ARG A 465 -24.64 -3.51 4.39
CA ARG A 465 -25.55 -3.65 5.53
C ARG A 465 -26.97 -3.19 5.18
N TYR A 466 -27.11 -2.01 4.58
CA TYR A 466 -28.41 -1.50 4.13
C TYR A 466 -29.08 -2.47 3.15
N MET A 467 -28.35 -2.97 2.16
CA MET A 467 -28.87 -3.88 1.16
C MET A 467 -29.32 -5.21 1.77
N PHE A 468 -28.57 -5.80 2.71
CA PHE A 468 -29.01 -7.00 3.42
C PHE A 468 -30.23 -6.76 4.32
N GLU A 469 -30.30 -5.62 5.01
CA GLU A 469 -31.43 -5.30 5.92
C GLU A 469 -32.73 -4.96 5.16
N LYS A 470 -32.65 -4.36 3.98
CA LYS A 470 -33.80 -3.79 3.25
C LYS A 470 -34.11 -4.49 1.93
N HIS A 471 -33.12 -4.97 1.22
CA HIS A 471 -33.24 -5.47 -0.15
C HIS A 471 -32.48 -6.80 -0.37
N PRO A 472 -32.66 -7.83 0.49
CA PRO A 472 -31.92 -9.08 0.38
C PRO A 472 -32.20 -9.85 -0.93
N GLU A 473 -33.34 -9.58 -1.59
CA GLU A 473 -33.70 -10.22 -2.87
C GLU A 473 -32.84 -9.66 -4.02
N ASP A 474 -32.50 -8.36 -4.00
CA ASP A 474 -31.61 -7.76 -5.01
C ASP A 474 -30.18 -8.28 -4.85
N ILE A 475 -29.71 -8.49 -3.60
CA ILE A 475 -28.43 -9.17 -3.33
C ILE A 475 -28.46 -10.59 -3.91
N ALA A 476 -29.51 -11.37 -3.63
CA ALA A 476 -29.63 -12.73 -4.14
C ALA A 476 -29.61 -12.78 -5.68
N ASN A 477 -30.27 -11.82 -6.33
CA ASN A 477 -30.26 -11.68 -7.80
C ASN A 477 -28.87 -11.36 -8.33
N MET A 478 -28.18 -10.37 -7.75
CA MET A 478 -26.81 -10.01 -8.09
C MET A 478 -25.85 -11.21 -7.96
N LEU A 479 -25.88 -11.90 -6.81
CA LEU A 479 -25.03 -13.06 -6.55
C LEU A 479 -25.35 -14.23 -7.49
N GLY A 480 -26.61 -14.39 -7.89
CA GLY A 480 -26.98 -15.37 -8.91
C GLY A 480 -26.22 -15.20 -10.23
N HIS A 481 -25.95 -13.96 -10.62
CA HIS A 481 -25.10 -13.63 -11.79
C HIS A 481 -23.61 -13.85 -11.48
N PHE A 482 -23.10 -13.35 -10.37
CA PHE A 482 -21.69 -13.45 -10.00
C PHE A 482 -21.22 -14.91 -9.89
N ARG A 483 -22.03 -15.78 -9.30
CA ARG A 483 -21.77 -17.23 -9.17
C ARG A 483 -21.62 -17.95 -10.53
N THR A 484 -22.13 -17.36 -11.60
CA THR A 484 -21.97 -17.90 -12.97
C THR A 484 -20.86 -17.21 -13.74
N GLY A 485 -20.26 -16.16 -13.19
CA GLY A 485 -19.26 -15.31 -13.84
C GLY A 485 -19.86 -14.24 -14.77
N ASP A 486 -21.18 -14.01 -14.67
CA ASP A 486 -21.88 -12.94 -15.39
C ASP A 486 -21.83 -11.62 -14.61
N TYR A 487 -20.62 -11.05 -14.49
CA TYR A 487 -20.42 -9.79 -13.77
C TYR A 487 -21.18 -8.61 -14.37
N ALA A 488 -21.33 -8.58 -15.71
CA ALA A 488 -22.14 -7.56 -16.39
C ALA A 488 -23.62 -7.65 -16.02
N GLY A 489 -24.17 -8.87 -15.92
CA GLY A 489 -25.54 -9.09 -15.43
C GLY A 489 -25.73 -8.69 -13.99
N GLY A 490 -24.80 -9.06 -13.11
CA GLY A 490 -24.82 -8.63 -11.70
C GLY A 490 -24.70 -7.12 -11.55
N TYR A 491 -23.80 -6.48 -12.32
CA TYR A 491 -23.70 -5.02 -12.36
C TYR A 491 -25.00 -4.34 -12.81
N ALA A 492 -25.69 -4.91 -13.80
CA ALA A 492 -26.97 -4.38 -14.26
C ALA A 492 -28.03 -4.35 -13.14
N VAL A 493 -28.03 -5.30 -12.22
CA VAL A 493 -28.94 -5.32 -11.08
C VAL A 493 -28.81 -4.04 -10.26
N TYR A 494 -27.62 -3.66 -9.82
CA TYR A 494 -27.46 -2.48 -8.97
C TYR A 494 -27.32 -1.17 -9.75
N ASN A 495 -26.75 -1.19 -10.96
CA ASN A 495 -26.60 0.01 -11.77
C ASN A 495 -27.88 0.41 -12.52
N ASN A 496 -28.60 -0.55 -13.10
CA ASN A 496 -29.74 -0.28 -13.97
C ASN A 496 -31.09 -0.50 -13.27
N ASP A 497 -31.27 -1.68 -12.62
CA ASP A 497 -32.55 -2.06 -12.04
C ASP A 497 -32.82 -1.30 -10.73
N ILE A 498 -31.78 -1.12 -9.90
CA ILE A 498 -31.86 -0.26 -8.71
C ILE A 498 -31.58 1.19 -9.07
N GLY A 499 -30.41 1.49 -9.68
CA GLY A 499 -30.00 2.84 -10.01
C GLY A 499 -30.06 3.78 -8.81
N THR A 500 -30.82 4.86 -8.91
CA THR A 500 -31.03 5.85 -7.83
C THR A 500 -32.27 5.59 -6.98
N ARG A 501 -32.99 4.51 -7.23
CA ARG A 501 -34.32 4.25 -6.60
C ARG A 501 -34.27 4.19 -5.07
N TYR A 502 -33.17 3.76 -4.49
CA TYR A 502 -33.01 3.60 -3.05
C TYR A 502 -32.23 4.73 -2.37
N ASP A 503 -31.78 5.75 -3.10
CA ASP A 503 -30.93 6.83 -2.55
C ASP A 503 -31.61 7.56 -1.37
N ASP A 504 -32.88 7.93 -1.50
CA ASP A 504 -33.61 8.65 -0.45
C ASP A 504 -33.90 7.75 0.78
N ASP A 505 -34.21 6.46 0.57
CA ASP A 505 -34.44 5.51 1.68
C ASP A 505 -33.11 5.18 2.38
N PHE A 506 -32.02 5.08 1.62
CA PHE A 506 -30.68 4.92 2.18
C PHE A 506 -30.29 6.10 3.06
N ASP A 507 -30.53 7.34 2.61
CA ASP A 507 -30.26 8.55 3.38
C ASP A 507 -31.05 8.59 4.70
N ALA A 508 -32.33 8.22 4.67
CA ALA A 508 -33.14 8.09 5.87
C ALA A 508 -32.65 6.97 6.80
N TRP A 509 -32.18 5.84 6.24
CA TRP A 509 -31.61 4.74 6.98
C TRP A 509 -30.26 5.14 7.63
N LEU A 510 -29.42 5.94 6.96
CA LEU A 510 -28.17 6.49 7.51
C LEU A 510 -28.43 7.33 8.76
N THR A 511 -29.48 8.15 8.77
CA THR A 511 -29.90 8.93 9.95
C THR A 511 -30.23 8.00 11.14
N ALA A 512 -30.95 6.92 10.90
CA ALA A 512 -31.28 5.95 11.95
C ALA A 512 -30.03 5.18 12.42
N CYS A 513 -29.14 4.82 11.50
CA CYS A 513 -27.87 4.15 11.78
C CYS A 513 -26.98 4.99 12.70
N ALA A 514 -26.76 6.26 12.36
CA ALA A 514 -26.02 7.22 13.17
C ALA A 514 -26.64 7.47 14.55
N SER A 515 -27.98 7.32 14.65
CA SER A 515 -28.73 7.44 15.91
C SER A 515 -28.73 6.17 16.76
N GLY A 516 -27.94 5.16 16.41
CA GLY A 516 -27.75 3.93 17.20
C GLY A 516 -28.45 2.69 16.67
N ALA A 517 -29.20 2.76 15.56
CA ALA A 517 -29.83 1.56 14.96
C ALA A 517 -28.79 0.54 14.47
N CYS A 518 -27.57 0.98 14.17
CA CYS A 518 -26.45 0.14 13.76
C CYS A 518 -25.57 -0.38 14.91
N SER A 519 -25.80 0.02 16.14
CA SER A 519 -24.98 -0.39 17.28
C SER A 519 -25.29 -1.82 17.72
N GLY A 520 -24.25 -2.64 17.91
CA GLY A 520 -24.26 -3.89 18.69
C GLY A 520 -25.22 -5.00 18.25
N LYS A 521 -25.76 -5.00 17.04
CA LYS A 521 -26.61 -6.11 16.56
C LYS A 521 -25.77 -7.06 15.70
N LYS A 522 -25.71 -8.35 16.13
CA LYS A 522 -25.24 -9.41 15.24
C LYS A 522 -26.04 -9.33 13.93
N ALA A 523 -25.35 -9.46 12.79
CA ALA A 523 -26.01 -9.67 11.51
C ALA A 523 -27.03 -10.83 11.65
N ARG A 524 -28.23 -10.63 11.22
CA ARG A 524 -29.35 -11.61 11.43
C ARG A 524 -29.30 -12.73 10.42
#